data_d0471ec378cfb700a74d157916813aa3
#
_entry.id   d0471ec378cfb700a74d157916813aa3
#
_cell.length_a   1.000
_cell.length_b   1.000
_cell.length_c   1.000
_cell.angle_alpha   90.00
_cell.angle_beta   90.00
_cell.angle_gamma   90.00
#
_symmetry.space_group_name_H-M   'P 1'
#
loop_
_entity.id
_entity.type
_entity.pdbx_description
1 polymer ?
#
loop_
_entity_poly.entity_id
_entity_poly.type
_entity_poly.pdbx_seq_one_letter_code
_entity_poly.pdbx_strand_id
1 'polypeptide(L)'
;DFLTGPSELAFWLRDRMVFKIIPMLNVDGVVVGNHRCNLAGLDLNRQWSTPTISQSPTIYHLKQMIETLASSSRDVLMFCDLHAHSRSKNIFMYGCENPRGVSERIIPYMLSNADPSFHFDSCDFKVKKSKSNCGRVVVWRQFGLVNSYTMEASFCCAAQGPRRNIHFKPSCFESLGRAFCQTIAKAIKKDQRKVLEAGAALA
;
A
#
# COMPACT_ATOMS: atom_id res chain seq x y z
N ASP A 1 1.84 12.47 10.96
CA ASP A 1 2.77 13.56 11.32
C ASP A 1 3.52 14.13 10.09
N PHE A 2 4.19 13.29 9.25
CA PHE A 2 4.99 13.83 8.14
C PHE A 2 4.13 14.64 7.14
N LEU A 3 3.04 14.09 6.64
CA LEU A 3 2.18 14.76 5.65
C LEU A 3 1.51 16.04 6.18
N THR A 4 1.23 16.10 7.47
CA THR A 4 0.62 17.27 8.12
C THR A 4 1.66 18.22 8.72
N GLY A 5 2.93 17.83 8.69
CA GLY A 5 4.04 18.60 9.24
C GLY A 5 4.45 19.79 8.36
N PRO A 6 5.35 20.66 8.89
CA PRO A 6 5.75 21.92 8.26
C PRO A 6 6.90 21.77 7.24
N SER A 7 7.33 20.55 6.89
CA SER A 7 8.45 20.40 5.96
C SER A 7 8.08 20.83 4.54
N GLU A 8 9.02 21.42 3.81
CA GLU A 8 8.84 21.84 2.41
C GLU A 8 8.31 20.70 1.53
N LEU A 9 8.81 19.47 1.76
CA LEU A 9 8.37 18.33 1.00
C LEU A 9 6.92 17.93 1.31
N ALA A 10 6.49 18.06 2.57
CA ALA A 10 5.10 17.83 2.95
C ALA A 10 4.17 18.88 2.32
N PHE A 11 4.57 20.16 2.32
CA PHE A 11 3.85 21.21 1.59
C PHE A 11 3.76 20.89 0.10
N TRP A 12 4.89 20.54 -0.53
CA TRP A 12 4.94 20.22 -1.95
C TRP A 12 4.01 19.05 -2.31
N LEU A 13 3.94 18.01 -1.46
CA LEU A 13 3.04 16.88 -1.66
C LEU A 13 1.57 17.30 -1.54
N ARG A 14 1.20 18.03 -0.50
CA ARG A 14 -0.19 18.48 -0.29
C ARG A 14 -0.68 19.45 -1.36
N ASP A 15 0.21 20.26 -1.92
CA ASP A 15 -0.11 21.20 -3.00
C ASP A 15 -0.47 20.47 -4.31
N ARG A 16 0.12 19.29 -4.55
CA ARG A 16 0.01 18.55 -5.82
C ARG A 16 -0.85 17.31 -5.75
N MET A 17 -1.12 16.82 -4.56
CA MET A 17 -1.80 15.54 -4.35
C MET A 17 -2.88 15.62 -3.29
N VAL A 18 -3.95 14.89 -3.53
CA VAL A 18 -4.98 14.62 -2.52
C VAL A 18 -4.71 13.25 -1.92
N PHE A 19 -4.44 13.21 -0.62
CA PHE A 19 -4.32 11.97 0.15
C PHE A 19 -5.67 11.60 0.75
N LYS A 20 -6.21 10.45 0.36
CA LYS A 20 -7.40 9.85 0.98
C LYS A 20 -6.92 8.77 1.95
N ILE A 21 -7.00 9.06 3.24
CA ILE A 21 -6.52 8.15 4.29
C ILE A 21 -7.74 7.63 5.05
N ILE A 22 -7.90 6.31 5.07
CA ILE A 22 -8.92 5.59 5.82
C ILE A 22 -8.22 4.88 6.98
N PRO A 23 -8.24 5.46 8.20
CA PRO A 23 -7.41 4.96 9.30
C PRO A 23 -7.85 3.58 9.82
N MET A 24 -9.12 3.26 9.67
CA MET A 24 -9.71 2.03 10.21
C MET A 24 -10.82 1.56 9.27
N LEU A 25 -10.55 0.53 8.47
CA LEU A 25 -11.50 0.02 7.49
C LEU A 25 -12.50 -0.96 8.10
N ASN A 26 -12.04 -1.82 9.01
CA ASN A 26 -12.90 -2.77 9.76
C ASN A 26 -13.18 -2.23 11.16
N VAL A 27 -13.96 -1.16 11.26
CA VAL A 27 -14.28 -0.49 12.54
C VAL A 27 -14.92 -1.47 13.52
N ASP A 28 -15.94 -2.19 13.09
CA ASP A 28 -16.68 -3.13 13.92
C ASP A 28 -15.79 -4.25 14.45
N GLY A 29 -14.97 -4.85 13.56
CA GLY A 29 -14.06 -5.91 13.95
C GLY A 29 -13.01 -5.46 14.95
N VAL A 30 -12.50 -4.23 14.82
CA VAL A 30 -11.53 -3.64 15.76
C VAL A 30 -12.17 -3.38 17.11
N VAL A 31 -13.37 -2.77 17.15
CA VAL A 31 -14.07 -2.44 18.40
C VAL A 31 -14.47 -3.70 19.18
N VAL A 32 -14.94 -4.74 18.50
CA VAL A 32 -15.34 -6.01 19.12
C VAL A 32 -14.15 -6.92 19.42
N GLY A 33 -13.00 -6.68 18.82
CA GLY A 33 -11.78 -7.49 18.98
C GLY A 33 -11.73 -8.73 18.08
N ASN A 34 -12.43 -8.73 16.96
CA ASN A 34 -12.34 -9.80 15.98
C ASN A 34 -10.97 -9.81 15.31
N HIS A 35 -10.41 -11.00 15.13
CA HIS A 35 -9.12 -11.12 14.45
C HIS A 35 -9.13 -10.58 13.01
N ARG A 36 -10.23 -10.77 12.27
CA ARG A 36 -10.27 -10.46 10.84
C ARG A 36 -11.65 -10.02 10.33
N CYS A 37 -12.72 -10.65 10.83
CA CYS A 37 -14.04 -10.47 10.28
C CYS A 37 -14.76 -9.24 10.87
N ASN A 38 -15.67 -8.66 10.09
CA ASN A 38 -16.65 -7.69 10.58
C ASN A 38 -17.77 -8.38 11.37
N LEU A 39 -18.81 -7.64 11.79
CA LEU A 39 -19.95 -8.20 12.53
C LEU A 39 -20.79 -9.19 11.72
N ALA A 40 -20.75 -9.13 10.40
CA ALA A 40 -21.41 -10.11 9.52
C ALA A 40 -20.58 -11.40 9.34
N GLY A 41 -19.46 -11.56 10.04
CA GLY A 41 -18.57 -12.72 9.92
C GLY A 41 -17.75 -12.75 8.63
N LEU A 42 -17.66 -11.65 7.91
CA LEU A 42 -17.00 -11.57 6.61
C LEU A 42 -15.59 -10.97 6.72
N ASP A 43 -14.62 -11.62 6.07
CA ASP A 43 -13.31 -11.03 5.78
C ASP A 43 -13.49 -9.91 4.74
N LEU A 44 -13.40 -8.66 5.17
CA LEU A 44 -13.60 -7.50 4.30
C LEU A 44 -12.63 -7.48 3.13
N ASN A 45 -11.42 -8.01 3.28
CA ASN A 45 -10.47 -8.11 2.18
C ASN A 45 -10.75 -9.29 1.22
N ARG A 46 -11.96 -9.83 1.25
CA ARG A 46 -12.52 -10.76 0.23
C ARG A 46 -13.81 -10.23 -0.38
N GLN A 47 -14.26 -9.04 0.02
CA GLN A 47 -15.53 -8.47 -0.42
C GLN A 47 -15.39 -7.42 -1.53
N TRP A 48 -14.18 -7.15 -2.04
CA TRP A 48 -13.94 -6.06 -2.97
C TRP A 48 -14.56 -6.23 -4.37
N SER A 49 -14.73 -7.46 -4.83
CA SER A 49 -15.34 -7.68 -6.16
C SER A 49 -16.78 -7.21 -6.21
N THR A 50 -17.58 -7.60 -5.26
CA THR A 50 -19.02 -7.30 -5.18
C THR A 50 -19.45 -6.94 -3.77
N PRO A 51 -18.95 -5.81 -3.22
CA PRO A 51 -19.34 -5.38 -1.88
C PRO A 51 -20.80 -4.97 -1.85
N THR A 52 -21.46 -5.24 -0.72
CA THR A 52 -22.84 -4.80 -0.48
C THR A 52 -22.89 -3.82 0.67
N ILE A 53 -23.81 -2.87 0.60
CA ILE A 53 -23.98 -1.86 1.65
C ILE A 53 -24.43 -2.49 2.99
N SER A 54 -25.17 -3.60 2.95
CA SER A 54 -25.68 -4.27 4.13
C SER A 54 -24.63 -5.11 4.86
N GLN A 55 -23.68 -5.73 4.15
CA GLN A 55 -22.72 -6.68 4.72
C GLN A 55 -21.29 -6.17 4.78
N SER A 56 -20.92 -5.24 3.90
CA SER A 56 -19.57 -4.68 3.80
C SER A 56 -19.60 -3.19 3.46
N PRO A 57 -20.31 -2.37 4.27
CA PRO A 57 -20.57 -0.95 3.95
C PRO A 57 -19.27 -0.15 3.74
N THR A 58 -18.25 -0.39 4.54
CA THR A 58 -16.98 0.34 4.42
C THR A 58 -16.28 0.05 3.09
N ILE A 59 -16.25 -1.20 2.65
CA ILE A 59 -15.71 -1.57 1.32
C ILE A 59 -16.59 -1.00 0.20
N TYR A 60 -17.90 -1.08 0.35
CA TYR A 60 -18.84 -0.54 -0.63
C TYR A 60 -18.59 0.95 -0.88
N HIS A 61 -18.58 1.77 0.17
CA HIS A 61 -18.36 3.21 0.04
C HIS A 61 -16.94 3.57 -0.41
N LEU A 62 -15.92 2.83 0.06
CA LEU A 62 -14.55 3.05 -0.39
C LEU A 62 -14.40 2.74 -1.88
N LYS A 63 -15.00 1.66 -2.35
CA LYS A 63 -14.99 1.30 -3.78
C LYS A 63 -15.71 2.36 -4.63
N GLN A 64 -16.88 2.84 -4.20
CA GLN A 64 -17.58 3.95 -4.86
C GLN A 64 -16.72 5.22 -4.93
N MET A 65 -16.00 5.55 -3.84
CA MET A 65 -15.10 6.70 -3.85
C MET A 65 -13.98 6.53 -4.89
N ILE A 66 -13.39 5.33 -5.00
CA ILE A 66 -12.36 5.04 -6.00
C ILE A 66 -12.94 5.14 -7.43
N GLU A 67 -14.14 4.59 -7.66
CA GLU A 67 -14.86 4.70 -8.94
C GLU A 67 -15.09 6.15 -9.35
N THR A 68 -15.56 6.98 -8.41
CA THR A 68 -15.77 8.41 -8.64
C THR A 68 -14.46 9.12 -8.99
N LEU A 69 -13.38 8.81 -8.27
CA LEU A 69 -12.07 9.40 -8.55
C LEU A 69 -11.51 8.95 -9.90
N ALA A 70 -11.60 7.66 -10.21
CA ALA A 70 -11.12 7.11 -11.47
C ALA A 70 -11.90 7.61 -12.70
N SER A 71 -13.18 7.99 -12.52
CA SER A 71 -14.03 8.58 -13.55
C SER A 71 -13.90 10.11 -13.64
N SER A 72 -13.16 10.74 -12.74
CA SER A 72 -12.92 12.18 -12.76
C SER A 72 -11.74 12.54 -13.66
N SER A 73 -11.52 13.85 -13.85
CA SER A 73 -10.34 14.37 -14.56
C SER A 73 -9.03 14.25 -13.76
N ARG A 74 -9.06 13.62 -12.58
CA ARG A 74 -7.90 13.43 -11.71
C ARG A 74 -7.35 12.03 -11.85
N ASP A 75 -6.04 11.92 -12.00
CA ASP A 75 -5.36 10.64 -12.00
C ASP A 75 -5.29 10.04 -10.59
N VAL A 76 -5.72 8.80 -10.43
CA VAL A 76 -5.48 8.02 -9.21
C VAL A 76 -4.08 7.43 -9.31
N LEU A 77 -3.15 7.96 -8.53
CA LEU A 77 -1.75 7.54 -8.60
C LEU A 77 -1.50 6.17 -7.98
N MET A 78 -2.12 5.92 -6.82
CA MET A 78 -1.82 4.74 -6.01
C MET A 78 -2.99 4.35 -5.12
N PHE A 79 -3.13 3.05 -4.93
CA PHE A 79 -3.88 2.41 -3.84
C PHE A 79 -2.91 1.61 -2.98
N CYS A 80 -2.91 1.81 -1.67
CA CYS A 80 -2.09 1.04 -0.75
C CYS A 80 -2.90 0.65 0.50
N ASP A 81 -3.09 -0.65 0.67
CA ASP A 81 -3.76 -1.27 1.81
C ASP A 81 -2.70 -1.70 2.83
N LEU A 82 -2.73 -1.09 4.03
CA LEU A 82 -1.71 -1.32 5.06
C LEU A 82 -2.14 -2.46 5.98
N HIS A 83 -1.32 -3.50 6.03
CA HIS A 83 -1.55 -4.73 6.78
C HIS A 83 -0.45 -5.04 7.76
N ALA A 84 -0.77 -5.86 8.76
CA ALA A 84 0.20 -6.50 9.63
C ALA A 84 0.32 -7.98 9.29
N HIS A 85 1.56 -8.51 9.30
CA HIS A 85 1.87 -9.90 8.93
C HIS A 85 2.41 -10.69 10.12
N SER A 86 1.73 -11.80 10.46
CA SER A 86 2.06 -12.62 11.65
C SER A 86 3.14 -13.69 11.41
N ARG A 87 3.40 -14.08 10.16
CA ARG A 87 4.29 -15.22 9.82
C ARG A 87 5.62 -14.81 9.24
N SER A 88 5.66 -13.76 8.44
CA SER A 88 6.89 -13.29 7.80
C SER A 88 7.53 -12.17 8.59
N LYS A 89 8.85 -12.15 8.62
CA LYS A 89 9.64 -11.00 9.06
C LYS A 89 9.66 -9.93 7.96
N ASN A 90 10.25 -8.79 8.23
CA ASN A 90 10.39 -7.63 7.35
C ASN A 90 9.10 -6.83 7.13
N ILE A 91 9.25 -5.76 6.39
CA ILE A 91 8.17 -5.01 5.76
C ILE A 91 8.34 -5.17 4.26
N PHE A 92 7.28 -5.48 3.54
CA PHE A 92 7.30 -5.77 2.11
C PHE A 92 5.94 -5.48 1.47
N MET A 93 5.86 -5.57 0.15
CA MET A 93 4.61 -5.36 -0.57
C MET A 93 4.19 -6.57 -1.41
N TYR A 94 2.89 -6.80 -1.45
CA TYR A 94 2.24 -7.51 -2.54
C TYR A 94 1.74 -6.51 -3.56
N GLY A 95 2.05 -6.72 -4.84
CA GLY A 95 1.53 -5.95 -5.96
C GLY A 95 0.75 -6.81 -6.94
N CYS A 96 0.60 -6.30 -8.17
CA CYS A 96 -0.02 -7.02 -9.27
C CYS A 96 0.86 -6.88 -10.51
N GLU A 97 1.32 -8.01 -11.04
CA GLU A 97 2.26 -8.06 -12.15
C GLU A 97 1.71 -7.40 -13.41
N ASN A 98 2.47 -6.47 -13.96
CA ASN A 98 2.11 -5.80 -15.20
C ASN A 98 2.72 -6.55 -16.39
N PRO A 99 1.90 -7.10 -17.31
CA PRO A 99 2.42 -7.83 -18.45
C PRO A 99 3.19 -6.96 -19.46
N ARG A 100 3.15 -5.63 -19.31
CA ARG A 100 3.79 -4.67 -20.22
C ARG A 100 5.06 -4.03 -19.68
N GLY A 101 5.60 -4.52 -18.56
CA GLY A 101 6.82 -3.98 -17.97
C GLY A 101 6.89 -4.17 -16.45
N VAL A 102 7.73 -3.38 -15.80
CA VAL A 102 8.08 -3.51 -14.37
C VAL A 102 7.62 -2.32 -13.52
N SER A 103 6.71 -1.51 -14.04
CA SER A 103 6.30 -0.25 -13.41
C SER A 103 5.72 -0.44 -12.01
N GLU A 104 5.04 -1.57 -11.76
CA GLU A 104 4.51 -1.93 -10.43
C GLU A 104 5.61 -2.21 -9.39
N ARG A 105 6.86 -2.43 -9.82
CA ARG A 105 8.00 -2.73 -8.95
C ARG A 105 8.82 -1.50 -8.57
N ILE A 106 8.67 -0.41 -9.32
CA ILE A 106 9.51 0.80 -9.17
C ILE A 106 9.38 1.39 -7.77
N ILE A 107 8.16 1.65 -7.29
CA ILE A 107 7.95 2.24 -5.96
C ILE A 107 8.42 1.32 -4.84
N PRO A 108 8.11 0.02 -4.80
CA PRO A 108 8.67 -0.91 -3.83
C PRO A 108 10.21 -0.96 -3.86
N TYR A 109 10.82 -0.97 -5.04
CA TYR A 109 12.28 -0.95 -5.17
C TYR A 109 12.89 0.37 -4.65
N MET A 110 12.32 1.52 -4.99
CA MET A 110 12.76 2.80 -4.47
C MET A 110 12.60 2.89 -2.95
N LEU A 111 11.54 2.29 -2.39
CA LEU A 111 11.30 2.28 -0.95
C LEU A 111 12.33 1.42 -0.21
N SER A 112 12.75 0.28 -0.77
CA SER A 112 13.79 -0.56 -0.17
C SER A 112 15.15 0.14 -0.09
N ASN A 113 15.42 1.08 -1.01
CA ASN A 113 16.61 1.93 -0.97
C ASN A 113 16.46 3.13 -0.01
N ALA A 114 15.24 3.44 0.44
CA ALA A 114 14.95 4.58 1.30
C ALA A 114 14.82 4.20 2.79
N ASP A 115 14.35 2.98 3.10
CA ASP A 115 14.20 2.49 4.47
C ASP A 115 14.72 1.05 4.62
N PRO A 116 15.69 0.79 5.52
CA PRO A 116 16.28 -0.53 5.68
C PRO A 116 15.36 -1.57 6.34
N SER A 117 14.17 -1.18 6.78
CA SER A 117 13.15 -2.12 7.29
C SER A 117 12.31 -2.72 6.17
N PHE A 118 12.29 -2.09 4.99
CA PHE A 118 11.56 -2.56 3.83
C PHE A 118 12.46 -3.44 2.94
N HIS A 119 11.99 -4.62 2.59
CA HIS A 119 12.76 -5.60 1.82
C HIS A 119 12.10 -5.91 0.49
N PHE A 120 12.73 -5.50 -0.60
CA PHE A 120 12.22 -5.72 -1.95
C PHE A 120 12.15 -7.20 -2.31
N ASP A 121 13.15 -8.01 -1.94
CA ASP A 121 13.21 -9.46 -2.22
C ASP A 121 12.08 -10.26 -1.54
N SER A 122 11.42 -9.66 -0.55
CA SER A 122 10.24 -10.25 0.12
C SER A 122 8.93 -9.88 -0.58
N CYS A 123 8.97 -8.98 -1.57
CA CYS A 123 7.79 -8.58 -2.33
C CYS A 123 7.36 -9.70 -3.31
N ASP A 124 6.04 -9.81 -3.54
CA ASP A 124 5.47 -10.75 -4.51
C ASP A 124 4.41 -10.01 -5.35
N PHE A 125 4.59 -10.03 -6.66
CA PHE A 125 3.69 -9.35 -7.61
C PHE A 125 2.76 -10.34 -8.33
N LYS A 126 2.96 -11.63 -8.11
CA LYS A 126 2.11 -12.67 -8.71
C LYS A 126 0.74 -12.73 -8.05
N VAL A 127 -0.30 -12.60 -8.86
CA VAL A 127 -1.68 -12.68 -8.37
C VAL A 127 -2.11 -14.15 -8.22
N LYS A 128 -2.30 -14.59 -6.99
CA LYS A 128 -2.84 -15.93 -6.69
C LYS A 128 -4.36 -15.93 -6.82
N LYS A 129 -4.94 -17.02 -7.35
CA LYS A 129 -6.40 -17.18 -7.52
C LYS A 129 -7.19 -16.92 -6.22
N SER A 130 -6.69 -17.41 -5.08
CA SER A 130 -7.29 -17.20 -3.75
C SER A 130 -7.28 -15.73 -3.27
N LYS A 131 -6.58 -14.84 -3.96
CA LYS A 131 -6.49 -13.40 -3.66
C LYS A 131 -7.21 -12.53 -4.70
N SER A 132 -7.94 -13.14 -5.64
CA SER A 132 -8.62 -12.42 -6.72
C SER A 132 -9.63 -11.36 -6.26
N ASN A 133 -10.18 -11.52 -5.06
CA ASN A 133 -11.20 -10.64 -4.47
C ASN A 133 -10.65 -9.68 -3.40
N CYS A 134 -9.33 -9.59 -3.23
CA CYS A 134 -8.75 -8.61 -2.30
C CYS A 134 -8.62 -7.23 -2.94
N GLY A 135 -8.55 -6.19 -2.10
CA GLY A 135 -8.57 -4.79 -2.52
C GLY A 135 -7.57 -4.46 -3.62
N ARG A 136 -6.28 -4.75 -3.41
CA ARG A 136 -5.25 -4.44 -4.41
C ARG A 136 -5.53 -5.08 -5.78
N VAL A 137 -6.03 -6.33 -5.81
CA VAL A 137 -6.26 -7.04 -7.08
C VAL A 137 -7.49 -6.50 -7.80
N VAL A 138 -8.55 -6.22 -7.06
CA VAL A 138 -9.78 -5.66 -7.63
C VAL A 138 -9.53 -4.24 -8.14
N VAL A 139 -8.84 -3.40 -7.37
CA VAL A 139 -8.50 -2.03 -7.79
C VAL A 139 -7.61 -2.04 -9.03
N TRP A 140 -6.57 -2.87 -9.05
CA TRP A 140 -5.73 -3.04 -10.23
C TRP A 140 -6.53 -3.48 -11.46
N ARG A 141 -7.40 -4.48 -11.31
CA ARG A 141 -8.13 -5.08 -12.44
C ARG A 141 -9.25 -4.20 -12.96
N GLN A 142 -10.03 -3.59 -12.07
CA GLN A 142 -11.22 -2.84 -12.46
C GLN A 142 -10.91 -1.38 -12.85
N PHE A 143 -9.89 -0.78 -12.25
CA PHE A 143 -9.54 0.62 -12.50
C PHE A 143 -8.21 0.80 -13.24
N GLY A 144 -7.54 -0.29 -13.62
CA GLY A 144 -6.27 -0.23 -14.34
C GLY A 144 -5.12 0.37 -13.53
N LEU A 145 -5.25 0.44 -12.20
CA LEU A 145 -4.28 1.10 -11.34
C LEU A 145 -3.06 0.22 -11.11
N VAL A 146 -1.96 0.52 -11.82
CA VAL A 146 -0.71 -0.24 -11.74
C VAL A 146 -0.11 -0.23 -10.34
N ASN A 147 -0.09 0.93 -9.67
CA ASN A 147 0.42 1.07 -8.32
C ASN A 147 -0.64 0.66 -7.28
N SER A 148 -1.07 -0.58 -7.31
CA SER A 148 -2.05 -1.14 -6.38
C SER A 148 -1.38 -2.18 -5.48
N TYR A 149 -1.25 -1.85 -4.20
CA TYR A 149 -0.44 -2.61 -3.24
C TYR A 149 -1.20 -3.05 -1.99
N THR A 150 -0.73 -4.14 -1.41
CA THR A 150 -0.88 -4.42 0.02
C THR A 150 0.52 -4.34 0.64
N MET A 151 0.74 -3.40 1.55
CA MET A 151 1.97 -3.31 2.33
C MET A 151 1.80 -4.12 3.60
N GLU A 152 2.69 -5.09 3.80
CA GLU A 152 2.69 -5.98 4.96
C GLU A 152 3.82 -5.60 5.91
N ALA A 153 3.50 -5.35 7.17
CA ALA A 153 4.48 -5.10 8.21
C ALA A 153 4.50 -6.24 9.23
N SER A 154 5.66 -6.83 9.46
CA SER A 154 5.81 -7.90 10.46
C SER A 154 5.43 -7.41 11.86
N PHE A 155 4.74 -8.27 12.63
CA PHE A 155 4.60 -8.06 14.07
C PHE A 155 5.90 -8.23 14.85
N CYS A 156 6.95 -8.77 14.23
CA CYS A 156 8.19 -9.12 14.89
C CYS A 156 9.33 -8.14 14.56
N CYS A 157 10.09 -8.40 13.50
CA CYS A 157 11.35 -7.74 13.23
C CYS A 157 11.77 -7.86 11.77
N ALA A 158 12.87 -7.20 11.41
CA ALA A 158 13.56 -7.47 10.16
C ALA A 158 14.40 -8.76 10.25
N ALA A 159 14.49 -9.49 9.13
CA ALA A 159 15.36 -10.67 9.00
C ALA A 159 16.79 -10.29 8.60
N GLN A 160 17.00 -9.10 8.07
CA GLN A 160 18.26 -8.66 7.45
C GLN A 160 18.53 -7.19 7.79
N GLY A 161 19.72 -6.72 7.39
CA GLY A 161 20.13 -5.32 7.52
C GLY A 161 20.43 -4.88 8.97
N PRO A 162 20.58 -3.58 9.19
CA PRO A 162 20.95 -3.03 10.50
C PRO A 162 19.95 -3.30 11.62
N ARG A 163 18.70 -3.62 11.28
CA ARG A 163 17.61 -3.93 12.22
C ARG A 163 17.32 -5.43 12.34
N ARG A 164 18.23 -6.28 11.89
CA ARG A 164 18.07 -7.74 11.97
C ARG A 164 17.76 -8.17 13.40
N ASN A 165 16.67 -8.92 13.58
CA ASN A 165 16.21 -9.47 14.85
C ASN A 165 15.91 -8.42 15.96
N ILE A 166 15.82 -7.14 15.59
CA ILE A 166 15.37 -6.08 16.49
C ILE A 166 13.87 -5.89 16.27
N HIS A 167 13.07 -6.03 17.33
CA HIS A 167 11.63 -5.81 17.28
C HIS A 167 11.28 -4.44 16.73
N PHE A 168 10.29 -4.40 15.83
CA PHE A 168 9.76 -3.15 15.35
C PHE A 168 9.03 -2.40 16.46
N LYS A 169 9.32 -1.11 16.56
CA LYS A 169 8.68 -0.16 17.46
C LYS A 169 7.82 0.81 16.64
N PRO A 170 6.88 1.53 17.26
CA PRO A 170 6.08 2.55 16.56
C PRO A 170 6.94 3.51 15.73
N SER A 171 8.11 3.94 16.26
CA SER A 171 9.04 4.81 15.54
C SER A 171 9.63 4.19 14.26
N CYS A 172 9.65 2.86 14.13
CA CYS A 172 10.05 2.18 12.90
C CYS A 172 8.98 2.37 11.81
N PHE A 173 7.71 2.25 12.18
CA PHE A 173 6.59 2.46 11.26
C PHE A 173 6.42 3.93 10.87
N GLU A 174 6.68 4.86 11.79
CA GLU A 174 6.72 6.31 11.51
C GLU A 174 7.84 6.65 10.52
N SER A 175 9.04 6.08 10.71
CA SER A 175 10.16 6.21 9.78
C SER A 175 9.79 5.69 8.38
N LEU A 176 9.22 4.49 8.33
CA LEU A 176 8.76 3.89 7.07
C LEU A 176 7.68 4.76 6.39
N GLY A 177 6.70 5.25 7.14
CA GLY A 177 5.65 6.12 6.59
C GLY A 177 6.23 7.40 5.99
N ARG A 178 7.24 8.00 6.65
CA ARG A 178 7.99 9.14 6.11
C ARG A 178 8.74 8.76 4.83
N ALA A 179 9.49 7.66 4.84
CA ALA A 179 10.23 7.17 3.68
C ALA A 179 9.30 6.85 2.50
N PHE A 180 8.12 6.30 2.77
CA PHE A 180 7.10 6.02 1.76
C PHE A 180 6.60 7.29 1.09
N CYS A 181 6.25 8.33 1.87
CA CYS A 181 5.84 9.63 1.32
C CYS A 181 6.97 10.30 0.51
N GLN A 182 8.21 10.21 0.98
CA GLN A 182 9.38 10.71 0.26
C GLN A 182 9.61 9.95 -1.06
N THR A 183 9.40 8.64 -1.05
CA THR A 183 9.49 7.79 -2.25
C THR A 183 8.43 8.17 -3.28
N ILE A 184 7.19 8.37 -2.85
CA ILE A 184 6.11 8.87 -3.71
C ILE A 184 6.49 10.22 -4.34
N ALA A 185 6.98 11.17 -3.54
CA ALA A 185 7.41 12.46 -4.04
C ALA A 185 8.51 12.36 -5.10
N LYS A 186 9.50 11.48 -4.89
CA LYS A 186 10.57 11.23 -5.86
C LYS A 186 10.06 10.63 -7.17
N ALA A 187 9.14 9.67 -7.06
CA ALA A 187 8.53 9.04 -8.23
C ALA A 187 7.72 10.03 -9.07
N ILE A 188 6.99 10.96 -8.42
CA ILE A 188 6.16 11.98 -9.11
C ILE A 188 7.01 13.09 -9.69
N LYS A 189 8.04 13.55 -8.97
CA LYS A 189 8.94 14.63 -9.47
C LYS A 189 9.62 14.28 -10.77
N LYS A 190 9.35 13.08 -11.33
CA LYS A 190 10.04 12.58 -12.51
C LYS A 190 11.56 12.83 -12.38
N ASP A 191 12.14 12.45 -11.26
CA ASP A 191 13.57 12.24 -11.21
C ASP A 191 13.84 11.06 -12.15
N GLN A 192 13.77 11.41 -13.46
CA GLN A 192 13.81 10.46 -14.58
C GLN A 192 15.00 9.52 -14.43
N ARG A 193 16.09 10.03 -13.87
CA ARG A 193 17.29 9.24 -13.62
C ARG A 193 17.03 8.12 -12.62
N LYS A 194 16.45 8.41 -11.45
CA LYS A 194 16.19 7.39 -10.39
C LYS A 194 15.11 6.39 -10.77
N VAL A 195 14.11 6.84 -11.53
CA VAL A 195 13.07 5.94 -12.05
C VAL A 195 13.64 5.05 -13.15
N LEU A 196 14.53 5.57 -14.01
CA LEU A 196 15.24 4.81 -15.03
C LEU A 196 16.25 3.83 -14.42
N GLU A 197 17.02 4.24 -13.40
CA GLU A 197 17.93 3.39 -12.67
C GLU A 197 17.18 2.24 -11.96
N ALA A 198 16.04 2.54 -11.35
CA ALA A 198 15.16 1.53 -10.75
C ALA A 198 14.59 0.58 -11.80
N GLY A 199 14.14 1.09 -12.94
CA GLY A 199 13.64 0.28 -14.07
C GLY A 199 14.72 -0.63 -14.65
N ALA A 200 15.94 -0.12 -14.83
CA ALA A 200 17.08 -0.90 -15.35
C ALA A 200 17.56 -1.98 -14.39
N ALA A 201 17.48 -1.74 -13.07
CA ALA A 201 17.83 -2.74 -12.05
C ALA A 201 16.79 -3.86 -11.90
N LEU A 202 15.60 -3.69 -12.46
CA LEU A 202 14.48 -4.63 -12.38
C LEU A 202 14.25 -5.42 -13.69
N ALA A 203 14.90 -5.00 -14.77
CA ALA A 203 14.85 -5.63 -16.08
C ALA A 203 15.84 -6.80 -16.19
#